data_dc10fe5f00e109992a1f1bb692a2d78f
#
_entry.id   dc10fe5f00e109992a1f1bb692a2d78f
#
_cell.length_a   1.000
_cell.length_b   1.000
_cell.length_c   1.000
_cell.angle_alpha   90.00
_cell.angle_beta   90.00
_cell.angle_gamma   90.00
#
_symmetry.space_group_name_H-M   'P 1'
#
loop_
_entity.id
_entity.type
_entity.pdbx_description
1 polymer ?
#
loop_
_entity_poly.entity_id
_entity_poly.type
_entity_poly.pdbx_seq_one_letter_code
_entity_poly.pdbx_strand_id
1 'polypeptide(L)'
;MTESERHATLDGRWALVTGAAKRIGAVIANTLHDAGANVAIHYHRSAAEAEQLAGQLNQRRPGSAFTVSADVREVAALERMAKEVLSRTGRLDVLVNNASNFYPTPLGSVTEEHWHDLIGSNLKAPLFLSQAVLPALRTARGVIINIVDVHSQRPLRDHPVYGAAKAGLAMLTRSLAKDLGPHIRVNGVSPGAILWPDEGMSDPLRTAIIRQTALKRSGEPQDIAGAVLFLVRDAPYITGQIIAVDGGRSVGW
;
A
#
# COMPACT_ATOMS: atom_id res chain seq x y z
N MET A 1 6.81 -23.00 23.26
CA MET A 1 6.56 -21.64 22.74
C MET A 1 5.54 -20.97 23.63
N THR A 2 5.96 -19.97 24.39
CA THR A 2 5.09 -19.17 25.24
C THR A 2 4.19 -18.27 24.39
N GLU A 3 3.06 -17.81 24.92
CA GLU A 3 2.14 -16.87 24.23
C GLU A 3 2.83 -15.57 23.79
N SER A 4 3.89 -15.16 24.49
CA SER A 4 4.75 -14.03 24.16
C SER A 4 5.59 -14.22 22.87
N GLU A 5 5.87 -15.47 22.46
CA GLU A 5 6.61 -15.77 21.21
C GLU A 5 5.71 -15.74 19.97
N ARG A 6 4.38 -15.65 20.12
CA ARG A 6 3.44 -15.66 19.00
C ARG A 6 3.25 -14.31 18.31
N HIS A 7 3.67 -13.21 18.92
CA HIS A 7 3.65 -11.89 18.30
C HIS A 7 5.06 -11.36 18.14
N ALA A 8 5.72 -11.74 17.05
CA ALA A 8 7.01 -11.15 16.70
C ALA A 8 6.87 -9.62 16.67
N THR A 9 7.59 -8.92 17.53
CA THR A 9 7.64 -7.45 17.49
C THR A 9 8.31 -7.01 16.19
N LEU A 10 7.97 -5.82 15.72
CA LEU A 10 8.66 -5.20 14.58
C LEU A 10 9.82 -4.30 15.03
N ASP A 11 10.25 -4.44 16.28
CA ASP A 11 11.30 -3.60 16.88
C ASP A 11 12.59 -3.63 16.06
N GLY A 12 13.14 -2.45 15.80
CA GLY A 12 14.33 -2.27 14.99
C GLY A 12 14.17 -2.51 13.48
N ARG A 13 12.98 -2.91 13.01
CA ARG A 13 12.68 -3.05 11.58
C ARG A 13 12.30 -1.71 10.97
N TRP A 14 12.61 -1.54 9.68
CA TRP A 14 12.24 -0.36 8.92
C TRP A 14 11.20 -0.69 7.87
N ALA A 15 10.14 0.11 7.83
CA ALA A 15 9.11 0.07 6.81
C ALA A 15 9.15 1.33 5.94
N LEU A 16 9.11 1.16 4.62
CA LEU A 16 8.83 2.25 3.68
C LEU A 16 7.37 2.13 3.23
N VAL A 17 6.59 3.19 3.46
CA VAL A 17 5.18 3.24 3.04
C VAL A 17 5.01 4.36 2.02
N THR A 18 4.64 4.02 0.79
CA THR A 18 4.41 5.03 -0.25
C THR A 18 3.03 5.68 -0.12
N GLY A 19 2.95 7.01 -0.37
CA GLY A 19 1.70 7.77 -0.19
C GLY A 19 1.20 7.76 1.25
N ALA A 20 2.12 7.84 2.22
CA ALA A 20 1.83 7.65 3.64
C ALA A 20 1.44 8.93 4.39
N ALA A 21 1.41 10.09 3.74
CA ALA A 21 1.09 11.35 4.40
C ALA A 21 -0.36 11.44 4.89
N LYS A 22 -1.29 10.76 4.23
CA LYS A 22 -2.74 10.89 4.46
C LYS A 22 -3.47 9.55 4.32
N ARG A 23 -4.74 9.54 4.77
CA ARG A 23 -5.73 8.49 4.47
C ARG A 23 -5.21 7.09 4.89
N ILE A 24 -5.40 6.08 4.05
CA ILE A 24 -5.01 4.68 4.33
C ILE A 24 -3.51 4.56 4.62
N GLY A 25 -2.66 5.23 3.83
CA GLY A 25 -1.21 5.17 4.00
C GLY A 25 -0.73 5.68 5.36
N ALA A 26 -1.31 6.76 5.87
CA ALA A 26 -0.98 7.29 7.20
C ALA A 26 -1.40 6.32 8.32
N VAL A 27 -2.54 5.66 8.17
CA VAL A 27 -3.00 4.67 9.15
C VAL A 27 -2.12 3.41 9.12
N ILE A 28 -1.71 2.95 7.93
CA ILE A 28 -0.74 1.85 7.80
C ILE A 28 0.58 2.22 8.49
N ALA A 29 1.11 3.42 8.24
CA ALA A 29 2.34 3.89 8.86
C ALA A 29 2.24 3.92 10.41
N ASN A 30 1.14 4.46 10.95
CA ASN A 30 0.87 4.45 12.39
C ASN A 30 0.79 3.02 12.95
N THR A 31 0.04 2.13 12.30
CA THR A 31 -0.17 0.76 12.77
C THR A 31 1.14 -0.04 12.80
N LEU A 32 1.98 0.11 11.77
CA LEU A 32 3.30 -0.53 11.75
C LEU A 32 4.22 0.06 12.82
N HIS A 33 4.15 1.38 13.04
CA HIS A 33 4.93 2.05 14.08
C HIS A 33 4.51 1.61 15.48
N ASP A 34 3.22 1.48 15.76
CA ASP A 34 2.68 1.01 17.04
C ASP A 34 3.06 -0.46 17.31
N ALA A 35 3.27 -1.25 16.25
CA ALA A 35 3.78 -2.61 16.34
C ALA A 35 5.33 -2.70 16.50
N GLY A 36 6.03 -1.56 16.63
CA GLY A 36 7.48 -1.48 16.88
C GLY A 36 8.33 -1.08 15.66
N ALA A 37 7.79 -1.06 14.44
CA ALA A 37 8.57 -0.68 13.27
C ALA A 37 8.94 0.79 13.25
N ASN A 38 10.12 1.12 12.73
CA ASN A 38 10.46 2.46 12.30
C ASN A 38 9.89 2.69 10.90
N VAL A 39 9.52 3.93 10.55
CA VAL A 39 8.79 4.20 9.31
C VAL A 39 9.40 5.34 8.49
N ALA A 40 9.74 5.06 7.24
CA ALA A 40 9.98 6.07 6.22
C ALA A 40 8.64 6.41 5.54
N ILE A 41 8.21 7.65 5.69
CA ILE A 41 6.92 8.17 5.23
C ILE A 41 7.14 8.84 3.88
N HIS A 42 6.74 8.15 2.80
CA HIS A 42 6.83 8.76 1.48
C HIS A 42 5.62 9.63 1.17
N TYR A 43 5.89 10.79 0.57
CA TYR A 43 4.89 11.71 0.02
C TYR A 43 5.35 12.27 -1.35
N HIS A 44 4.40 12.84 -2.11
CA HIS A 44 4.74 13.59 -3.32
C HIS A 44 4.50 15.09 -3.11
N ARG A 45 3.27 15.50 -2.78
CA ARG A 45 2.87 16.90 -2.62
C ARG A 45 2.44 17.28 -1.20
N SER A 46 2.21 16.31 -0.35
CA SER A 46 1.66 16.49 1.00
C SER A 46 2.78 16.56 2.05
N ALA A 47 3.71 17.52 1.90
CA ALA A 47 4.87 17.66 2.79
C ALA A 47 4.45 17.95 4.24
N ALA A 48 3.55 18.91 4.45
CA ALA A 48 3.12 19.32 5.78
C ALA A 48 2.49 18.16 6.57
N GLU A 49 1.62 17.38 5.94
CA GLU A 49 0.97 16.24 6.58
C GLU A 49 1.95 15.09 6.83
N ALA A 50 2.91 14.87 5.92
CA ALA A 50 3.96 13.87 6.12
C ALA A 50 4.86 14.25 7.31
N GLU A 51 5.28 15.50 7.40
CA GLU A 51 6.10 16.02 8.51
C GLU A 51 5.33 15.98 9.83
N GLN A 52 4.06 16.38 9.82
CA GLN A 52 3.20 16.27 11.01
C GLN A 52 3.11 14.82 11.50
N LEU A 53 2.89 13.86 10.60
CA LEU A 53 2.85 12.44 10.94
C LEU A 53 4.19 11.97 11.51
N ALA A 54 5.31 12.29 10.84
CA ALA A 54 6.64 11.93 11.33
C ALA A 54 6.91 12.52 12.72
N GLY A 55 6.52 13.78 12.96
CA GLY A 55 6.61 14.42 14.26
C GLY A 55 5.82 13.67 15.35
N GLN A 56 4.57 13.29 15.07
CA GLN A 56 3.73 12.51 15.99
C GLN A 56 4.33 11.13 16.31
N LEU A 57 4.88 10.43 15.30
CA LEU A 57 5.55 9.15 15.50
C LEU A 57 6.81 9.32 16.37
N ASN A 58 7.61 10.34 16.09
CA ASN A 58 8.84 10.62 16.85
C ASN A 58 8.58 11.11 18.28
N GLN A 59 7.44 11.73 18.58
CA GLN A 59 7.03 12.04 19.95
C GLN A 59 6.80 10.77 20.77
N ARG A 60 6.27 9.70 20.15
CA ARG A 60 6.07 8.39 20.80
C ARG A 60 7.36 7.59 20.93
N ARG A 61 8.20 7.62 19.90
CA ARG A 61 9.50 6.93 19.87
C ARG A 61 10.51 7.75 19.07
N PRO A 62 11.45 8.46 19.74
CA PRO A 62 12.42 9.33 19.07
C PRO A 62 13.25 8.62 18.01
N GLY A 63 13.43 9.26 16.84
CA GLY A 63 14.24 8.75 15.75
C GLY A 63 13.60 7.59 14.97
N SER A 64 12.31 7.30 15.19
CA SER A 64 11.62 6.16 14.60
C SER A 64 10.87 6.49 13.30
N ALA A 65 10.83 7.75 12.89
CA ALA A 65 10.17 8.14 11.65
C ALA A 65 10.87 9.30 10.96
N PHE A 66 10.83 9.30 9.63
CA PHE A 66 11.26 10.41 8.79
C PHE A 66 10.46 10.45 7.48
N THR A 67 10.52 11.59 6.80
CA THR A 67 9.85 11.81 5.53
C THR A 67 10.80 11.69 4.36
N VAL A 68 10.30 11.19 3.23
CA VAL A 68 11.00 11.20 1.93
C VAL A 68 10.05 11.63 0.83
N SER A 69 10.53 12.42 -0.12
CA SER A 69 9.72 12.92 -1.23
C SER A 69 10.13 12.30 -2.56
N ALA A 70 9.15 11.88 -3.36
CA ALA A 70 9.37 11.45 -4.74
C ALA A 70 8.08 11.59 -5.57
N ASP A 71 8.20 11.80 -6.88
CA ASP A 71 7.14 11.43 -7.80
C ASP A 71 7.32 9.96 -8.17
N VAL A 72 6.40 9.11 -7.72
CA VAL A 72 6.50 7.66 -7.94
C VAL A 72 6.41 7.26 -9.42
N ARG A 73 5.93 8.14 -10.29
CA ARG A 73 5.86 7.89 -11.73
C ARG A 73 7.23 7.92 -12.41
N GLU A 74 8.22 8.55 -11.75
CA GLU A 74 9.57 8.76 -12.26
C GLU A 74 10.55 7.72 -11.67
N VAL A 75 11.03 6.79 -12.50
CA VAL A 75 11.93 5.71 -12.05
C VAL A 75 13.18 6.26 -11.36
N ALA A 76 13.79 7.30 -11.93
CA ALA A 76 14.97 7.92 -11.33
C ALA A 76 14.68 8.55 -9.95
N ALA A 77 13.43 9.03 -9.71
CA ALA A 77 13.04 9.52 -8.39
C ALA A 77 12.85 8.38 -7.39
N LEU A 78 12.30 7.24 -7.81
CA LEU A 78 12.20 6.03 -6.99
C LEU A 78 13.59 5.51 -6.58
N GLU A 79 14.55 5.48 -7.50
CA GLU A 79 15.93 5.08 -7.21
C GLU A 79 16.62 6.01 -6.21
N ARG A 80 16.46 7.34 -6.38
CA ARG A 80 16.99 8.32 -5.41
C ARG A 80 16.36 8.14 -4.04
N MET A 81 15.04 7.99 -3.97
CA MET A 81 14.30 7.74 -2.72
C MET A 81 14.79 6.45 -2.04
N ALA A 82 14.93 5.37 -2.79
CA ALA A 82 15.44 4.11 -2.24
C ALA A 82 16.85 4.27 -1.66
N LYS A 83 17.75 4.95 -2.37
CA LYS A 83 19.10 5.27 -1.88
C LYS A 83 19.07 6.12 -0.62
N GLU A 84 18.23 7.15 -0.57
CA GLU A 84 18.06 8.01 0.60
C GLU A 84 17.57 7.21 1.81
N VAL A 85 16.52 6.40 1.65
CA VAL A 85 16.00 5.55 2.73
C VAL A 85 17.11 4.62 3.24
N LEU A 86 17.80 3.91 2.35
CA LEU A 86 18.83 2.95 2.74
C LEU A 86 20.06 3.61 3.38
N SER A 87 20.45 4.82 2.94
CA SER A 87 21.54 5.55 3.56
C SER A 87 21.25 5.99 5.00
N ARG A 88 19.97 6.26 5.31
CA ARG A 88 19.53 6.69 6.64
C ARG A 88 19.27 5.52 7.59
N THR A 89 18.84 4.37 7.05
CA THR A 89 18.35 3.26 7.86
C THR A 89 19.33 2.07 7.94
N GLY A 90 20.22 1.94 6.94
CA GLY A 90 21.10 0.78 6.78
C GLY A 90 20.37 -0.52 6.42
N ARG A 91 19.04 -0.55 6.46
CA ARG A 91 18.21 -1.75 6.20
C ARG A 91 16.82 -1.36 5.74
N LEU A 92 16.13 -2.30 5.12
CA LEU A 92 14.70 -2.21 4.85
C LEU A 92 14.07 -3.61 5.00
N ASP A 93 13.03 -3.71 5.81
CA ASP A 93 12.35 -4.97 6.12
C ASP A 93 10.97 -5.07 5.48
N VAL A 94 10.30 -3.93 5.32
CA VAL A 94 8.93 -3.85 4.82
C VAL A 94 8.82 -2.77 3.75
N LEU A 95 8.30 -3.14 2.59
CA LEU A 95 7.85 -2.18 1.59
C LEU A 95 6.33 -2.26 1.46
N VAL A 96 5.63 -1.13 1.63
CA VAL A 96 4.20 -1.02 1.35
C VAL A 96 3.98 -0.10 0.16
N ASN A 97 3.61 -0.67 -0.98
CA ASN A 97 3.22 0.06 -2.18
C ASN A 97 1.75 0.48 -2.05
N ASN A 98 1.52 1.67 -1.46
CA ASN A 98 0.20 2.24 -1.23
C ASN A 98 -0.10 3.47 -2.10
N ALA A 99 0.90 4.20 -2.59
CA ALA A 99 0.68 5.36 -3.46
C ALA A 99 -0.17 4.97 -4.68
N SER A 100 -1.21 5.77 -4.97
CA SER A 100 -2.19 5.46 -6.02
C SER A 100 -2.85 6.75 -6.50
N ASN A 101 -3.05 6.87 -7.81
CA ASN A 101 -3.97 7.81 -8.41
C ASN A 101 -5.26 7.09 -8.80
N PHE A 102 -6.40 7.74 -8.61
CA PHE A 102 -7.72 7.19 -8.89
C PHE A 102 -8.65 8.27 -9.41
N TYR A 103 -9.10 8.12 -10.65
CA TYR A 103 -10.10 8.98 -11.28
C TYR A 103 -10.69 8.29 -12.52
N PRO A 104 -11.88 8.71 -12.98
CA PRO A 104 -12.51 8.10 -14.14
C PRO A 104 -11.79 8.44 -15.45
N THR A 105 -11.75 7.45 -16.34
CA THR A 105 -11.21 7.56 -17.70
C THR A 105 -12.19 6.89 -18.68
N PRO A 106 -13.36 7.52 -18.98
CA PRO A 106 -14.37 6.93 -19.86
C PRO A 106 -13.79 6.62 -21.24
N LEU A 107 -14.16 5.46 -21.81
CA LEU A 107 -13.72 5.08 -23.16
C LEU A 107 -14.20 6.14 -24.17
N GLY A 108 -13.31 6.58 -25.04
CA GLY A 108 -13.52 7.69 -25.97
C GLY A 108 -12.89 9.01 -25.51
N SER A 109 -12.57 9.16 -24.21
CA SER A 109 -11.86 10.33 -23.65
C SER A 109 -10.52 9.97 -22.99
N VAL A 110 -10.09 8.71 -23.08
CA VAL A 110 -8.79 8.28 -22.55
C VAL A 110 -7.68 8.95 -23.33
N THR A 111 -6.74 9.57 -22.63
CA THR A 111 -5.53 10.15 -23.22
C THR A 111 -4.29 9.35 -22.83
N GLU A 112 -3.19 9.57 -23.54
CA GLU A 112 -1.90 8.98 -23.18
C GLU A 112 -1.41 9.46 -21.80
N GLU A 113 -1.73 10.70 -21.42
CA GLU A 113 -1.44 11.24 -20.09
C GLU A 113 -2.19 10.46 -18.99
N HIS A 114 -3.47 10.19 -19.18
CA HIS A 114 -4.25 9.34 -18.25
C HIS A 114 -3.61 7.95 -18.09
N TRP A 115 -3.15 7.37 -19.22
CA TRP A 115 -2.47 6.08 -19.22
C TRP A 115 -1.16 6.15 -18.42
N HIS A 116 -0.30 7.12 -18.73
CA HIS A 116 0.99 7.28 -18.05
C HIS A 116 0.82 7.57 -16.56
N ASP A 117 -0.15 8.36 -16.17
CA ASP A 117 -0.40 8.70 -14.76
C ASP A 117 -0.91 7.48 -13.98
N LEU A 118 -1.96 6.82 -14.45
CA LEU A 118 -2.59 5.71 -13.73
C LEU A 118 -1.76 4.43 -13.75
N ILE A 119 -1.17 4.06 -14.89
CA ILE A 119 -0.25 2.93 -14.97
C ILE A 119 1.05 3.26 -14.23
N GLY A 120 1.53 4.49 -14.36
CA GLY A 120 2.73 4.98 -13.70
C GLY A 120 2.68 4.80 -12.18
N SER A 121 1.63 5.31 -11.56
CA SER A 121 1.48 5.29 -10.11
C SER A 121 1.05 3.92 -9.56
N ASN A 122 0.15 3.20 -10.26
CA ASN A 122 -0.49 1.99 -9.72
C ASN A 122 0.19 0.67 -10.07
N LEU A 123 1.03 0.65 -11.11
CA LEU A 123 1.68 -0.58 -11.60
C LEU A 123 3.19 -0.43 -11.78
N LYS A 124 3.62 0.59 -12.55
CA LYS A 124 5.05 0.81 -12.83
C LYS A 124 5.82 1.11 -11.54
N ALA A 125 5.32 2.03 -10.72
CA ALA A 125 5.98 2.42 -9.46
C ALA A 125 6.21 1.24 -8.50
N PRO A 126 5.21 0.39 -8.17
CA PRO A 126 5.42 -0.82 -7.37
C PRO A 126 6.51 -1.74 -7.89
N LEU A 127 6.60 -1.95 -9.21
CA LEU A 127 7.65 -2.78 -9.80
C LEU A 127 9.05 -2.17 -9.60
N PHE A 128 9.24 -0.93 -10.03
CA PHE A 128 10.57 -0.31 -10.02
C PHE A 128 11.05 0.03 -8.60
N LEU A 129 10.14 0.39 -7.69
CA LEU A 129 10.53 0.58 -6.29
C LEU A 129 10.91 -0.74 -5.63
N SER A 130 10.14 -1.81 -5.87
CA SER A 130 10.49 -3.14 -5.38
C SER A 130 11.88 -3.57 -5.87
N GLN A 131 12.19 -3.29 -7.15
CA GLN A 131 13.52 -3.55 -7.73
C GLN A 131 14.61 -2.71 -7.06
N ALA A 132 14.38 -1.42 -6.83
CA ALA A 132 15.37 -0.51 -6.25
C ALA A 132 15.76 -0.89 -4.81
N VAL A 133 14.82 -1.45 -4.03
CA VAL A 133 15.07 -1.86 -2.64
C VAL A 133 15.33 -3.37 -2.48
N LEU A 134 15.33 -4.12 -3.57
CA LEU A 134 15.45 -5.58 -3.58
C LEU A 134 16.64 -6.12 -2.77
N PRO A 135 17.88 -5.59 -2.89
CA PRO A 135 19.02 -6.09 -2.13
C PRO A 135 18.82 -6.00 -0.61
N ALA A 136 18.26 -4.87 -0.13
CA ALA A 136 18.02 -4.67 1.29
C ALA A 136 16.91 -5.61 1.82
N LEU A 137 15.78 -5.72 1.10
CA LEU A 137 14.71 -6.65 1.44
C LEU A 137 15.19 -8.10 1.46
N ARG A 138 16.07 -8.50 0.53
CA ARG A 138 16.64 -9.85 0.48
C ARG A 138 17.50 -10.14 1.70
N THR A 139 18.38 -9.21 2.08
CA THR A 139 19.22 -9.32 3.28
C THR A 139 18.38 -9.40 4.55
N ALA A 140 17.31 -8.62 4.63
CA ALA A 140 16.40 -8.60 5.78
C ALA A 140 15.42 -9.79 5.83
N ARG A 141 15.34 -10.62 4.78
CA ARG A 141 14.24 -11.58 4.56
C ARG A 141 12.89 -10.91 4.71
N GLY A 142 12.74 -9.79 4.05
CA GLY A 142 11.64 -8.84 4.22
C GLY A 142 10.34 -9.24 3.54
N VAL A 143 9.44 -8.25 3.48
CA VAL A 143 8.11 -8.43 2.88
C VAL A 143 7.71 -7.21 2.05
N ILE A 144 7.05 -7.46 0.91
CA ILE A 144 6.41 -6.45 0.08
C ILE A 144 4.90 -6.62 0.21
N ILE A 145 4.19 -5.53 0.49
CA ILE A 145 2.73 -5.47 0.50
C ILE A 145 2.27 -4.47 -0.57
N ASN A 146 1.46 -4.94 -1.49
CA ASN A 146 0.86 -4.11 -2.53
C ASN A 146 -0.60 -3.81 -2.16
N ILE A 147 -0.97 -2.52 -2.12
CA ILE A 147 -2.38 -2.13 -1.97
C ILE A 147 -3.02 -2.19 -3.36
N VAL A 148 -3.72 -3.31 -3.59
CA VAL A 148 -4.44 -3.59 -4.82
C VAL A 148 -5.78 -2.84 -4.83
N ASP A 149 -6.86 -3.48 -5.21
CA ASP A 149 -8.25 -2.99 -5.17
C ASP A 149 -9.18 -4.13 -5.59
N VAL A 150 -10.41 -4.18 -5.09
CA VAL A 150 -11.43 -5.13 -5.57
C VAL A 150 -11.72 -4.96 -7.07
N HIS A 151 -11.49 -3.78 -7.60
CA HIS A 151 -11.61 -3.46 -9.03
C HIS A 151 -10.51 -4.07 -9.91
N SER A 152 -9.52 -4.73 -9.32
CA SER A 152 -8.60 -5.62 -10.05
C SER A 152 -9.28 -6.87 -10.62
N GLN A 153 -10.43 -7.27 -10.06
CA GLN A 153 -11.22 -8.43 -10.48
C GLN A 153 -12.66 -8.06 -10.87
N ARG A 154 -13.18 -6.96 -10.33
CA ARG A 154 -14.54 -6.46 -10.56
C ARG A 154 -14.45 -5.11 -11.25
N PRO A 155 -14.72 -5.03 -12.56
CA PRO A 155 -14.56 -3.77 -13.29
C PRO A 155 -15.45 -2.66 -12.71
N LEU A 156 -14.87 -1.47 -12.59
CA LEU A 156 -15.60 -0.26 -12.24
C LEU A 156 -15.90 0.51 -13.53
N ARG A 157 -17.17 0.93 -13.67
CA ARG A 157 -17.59 1.72 -14.82
C ARG A 157 -16.72 2.98 -14.93
N ASP A 158 -16.40 3.36 -16.15
CA ASP A 158 -15.60 4.54 -16.50
C ASP A 158 -14.17 4.56 -15.94
N HIS A 159 -13.62 3.41 -15.49
CA HIS A 159 -12.26 3.31 -14.94
C HIS A 159 -11.40 2.22 -15.60
N PRO A 160 -11.40 2.07 -16.95
CA PRO A 160 -10.70 0.97 -17.61
C PRO A 160 -9.18 1.00 -17.36
N VAL A 161 -8.53 2.17 -17.38
CA VAL A 161 -7.08 2.28 -17.18
C VAL A 161 -6.70 1.94 -15.74
N TYR A 162 -7.44 2.46 -14.77
CA TYR A 162 -7.22 2.11 -13.35
C TYR A 162 -7.42 0.62 -13.07
N GLY A 163 -8.52 0.04 -13.58
CA GLY A 163 -8.81 -1.39 -13.43
C GLY A 163 -7.70 -2.26 -14.03
N ALA A 164 -7.22 -1.92 -15.23
CA ALA A 164 -6.09 -2.60 -15.87
C ALA A 164 -4.81 -2.50 -15.03
N ALA A 165 -4.49 -1.32 -14.48
CA ALA A 165 -3.33 -1.14 -13.61
C ALA A 165 -3.42 -2.00 -12.33
N LYS A 166 -4.58 -2.04 -11.67
CA LYS A 166 -4.78 -2.84 -10.46
C LYS A 166 -4.81 -4.35 -10.74
N ALA A 167 -5.36 -4.78 -11.88
CA ALA A 167 -5.26 -6.16 -12.34
C ALA A 167 -3.81 -6.56 -12.63
N GLY A 168 -3.06 -5.68 -13.28
CA GLY A 168 -1.61 -5.84 -13.48
C GLY A 168 -0.85 -5.93 -12.16
N LEU A 169 -1.17 -5.09 -11.17
CA LEU A 169 -0.56 -5.13 -9.83
C LEU A 169 -0.87 -6.45 -9.10
N ALA A 170 -2.10 -6.97 -9.25
CA ALA A 170 -2.48 -8.26 -8.70
C ALA A 170 -1.64 -9.40 -9.31
N MET A 171 -1.42 -9.39 -10.62
CA MET A 171 -0.54 -10.36 -11.29
C MET A 171 0.92 -10.15 -10.88
N LEU A 172 1.40 -8.91 -10.86
CA LEU A 172 2.76 -8.58 -10.42
C LEU A 172 3.04 -9.10 -9.00
N THR A 173 2.09 -8.98 -8.08
CA THR A 173 2.19 -9.52 -6.71
C THR A 173 2.48 -11.02 -6.73
N ARG A 174 1.79 -11.79 -7.56
CA ARG A 174 1.98 -13.24 -7.69
C ARG A 174 3.32 -13.58 -8.35
N SER A 175 3.69 -12.86 -9.41
CA SER A 175 4.97 -13.05 -10.11
C SER A 175 6.15 -12.79 -9.18
N LEU A 176 6.15 -11.64 -8.49
CA LEU A 176 7.22 -11.31 -7.55
C LEU A 176 7.28 -12.30 -6.37
N ALA A 177 6.15 -12.80 -5.89
CA ALA A 177 6.14 -13.82 -4.83
C ALA A 177 6.85 -15.11 -5.28
N LYS A 178 6.66 -15.52 -6.53
CA LYS A 178 7.33 -16.69 -7.12
C LYS A 178 8.82 -16.45 -7.32
N ASP A 179 9.19 -15.29 -7.84
CA ASP A 179 10.58 -14.98 -8.22
C ASP A 179 11.47 -14.67 -7.01
N LEU A 180 10.89 -14.09 -5.94
CA LEU A 180 11.63 -13.60 -4.78
C LEU A 180 11.66 -14.58 -3.60
N GLY A 181 10.83 -15.62 -3.61
CA GLY A 181 10.92 -16.73 -2.67
C GLY A 181 12.26 -17.48 -2.80
N PRO A 182 12.81 -18.06 -1.72
CA PRO A 182 12.30 -18.08 -0.35
C PRO A 182 12.71 -16.87 0.52
N HIS A 183 13.31 -15.84 -0.07
CA HIS A 183 13.95 -14.75 0.69
C HIS A 183 13.00 -13.61 1.03
N ILE A 184 12.04 -13.32 0.16
CA ILE A 184 11.09 -12.19 0.33
C ILE A 184 9.67 -12.72 0.10
N ARG A 185 8.74 -12.38 0.99
CA ARG A 185 7.32 -12.61 0.78
C ARG A 185 6.70 -11.41 0.05
N VAL A 186 5.77 -11.66 -0.85
CA VAL A 186 5.06 -10.60 -1.57
C VAL A 186 3.57 -10.91 -1.53
N ASN A 187 2.78 -10.01 -0.94
CA ASN A 187 1.34 -10.19 -0.82
C ASN A 187 0.60 -8.90 -1.18
N GLY A 188 -0.69 -9.01 -1.38
CA GLY A 188 -1.58 -7.89 -1.65
C GLY A 188 -2.69 -7.79 -0.61
N VAL A 189 -3.13 -6.55 -0.37
CA VAL A 189 -4.39 -6.23 0.30
C VAL A 189 -5.29 -5.57 -0.73
N SER A 190 -6.53 -6.01 -0.84
CA SER A 190 -7.50 -5.54 -1.82
C SER A 190 -8.65 -4.83 -1.10
N PRO A 191 -8.59 -3.50 -0.93
CA PRO A 191 -9.64 -2.73 -0.29
C PRO A 191 -10.95 -2.75 -1.08
N GLY A 192 -12.08 -2.74 -0.34
CA GLY A 192 -13.38 -2.39 -0.86
C GLY A 192 -13.69 -0.89 -0.70
N ALA A 193 -14.93 -0.56 -0.35
CA ALA A 193 -15.34 0.81 -0.04
C ALA A 193 -14.86 1.19 1.37
N ILE A 194 -13.72 1.87 1.47
CA ILE A 194 -13.09 2.27 2.74
C ILE A 194 -13.27 3.76 2.99
N LEU A 195 -12.77 4.59 2.10
CA LEU A 195 -12.90 6.04 2.18
C LEU A 195 -13.62 6.55 0.94
N TRP A 196 -14.55 7.44 1.18
CA TRP A 196 -15.25 8.10 0.08
C TRP A 196 -14.36 9.21 -0.51
N PRO A 197 -14.47 9.48 -1.82
CA PRO A 197 -13.90 10.69 -2.39
C PRO A 197 -14.43 11.93 -1.65
N ASP A 198 -13.58 12.95 -1.49
CA ASP A 198 -13.94 14.18 -0.79
C ASP A 198 -15.06 14.93 -1.53
N GLU A 199 -15.13 14.76 -2.87
CA GLU A 199 -16.13 15.36 -3.74
C GLU A 199 -16.73 14.33 -4.72
N GLY A 200 -17.92 14.61 -5.25
CA GLY A 200 -18.49 13.90 -6.41
C GLY A 200 -19.26 12.62 -6.10
N MET A 201 -19.34 12.17 -4.85
CA MET A 201 -20.13 10.97 -4.52
C MET A 201 -21.45 11.33 -3.81
N SER A 202 -22.57 11.07 -4.48
CA SER A 202 -23.89 11.30 -3.92
C SER A 202 -24.27 10.27 -2.84
N ASP A 203 -25.12 10.68 -1.89
CA ASP A 203 -25.63 9.79 -0.84
C ASP A 203 -26.39 8.56 -1.37
N PRO A 204 -27.20 8.65 -2.46
CA PRO A 204 -27.81 7.47 -3.07
C PRO A 204 -26.77 6.46 -3.57
N LEU A 205 -25.65 6.92 -4.15
CA LEU A 205 -24.59 6.03 -4.62
C LEU A 205 -23.86 5.36 -3.45
N ARG A 206 -23.57 6.11 -2.38
CA ARG A 206 -23.00 5.53 -1.13
C ARG A 206 -23.91 4.46 -0.57
N THR A 207 -25.21 4.73 -0.49
CA THR A 207 -26.21 3.80 0.01
C THR A 207 -26.28 2.54 -0.87
N ALA A 208 -26.23 2.67 -2.19
CA ALA A 208 -26.22 1.53 -3.12
C ALA A 208 -24.97 0.66 -2.92
N ILE A 209 -23.80 1.26 -2.75
CA ILE A 209 -22.54 0.55 -2.46
C ILE A 209 -22.62 -0.23 -1.15
N ILE A 210 -23.14 0.40 -0.08
CA ILE A 210 -23.30 -0.25 1.23
C ILE A 210 -24.30 -1.41 1.14
N ARG A 211 -25.41 -1.26 0.39
CA ARG A 211 -26.38 -2.35 0.17
C ARG A 211 -25.76 -3.58 -0.48
N GLN A 212 -24.81 -3.38 -1.41
CA GLN A 212 -24.08 -4.47 -2.08
C GLN A 212 -22.98 -5.09 -1.22
N THR A 213 -22.57 -4.44 -0.13
CA THR A 213 -21.59 -4.95 0.81
C THR A 213 -22.28 -5.93 1.77
N ALA A 214 -21.75 -7.14 1.96
CA ALA A 214 -22.37 -8.14 2.83
C ALA A 214 -22.47 -7.67 4.28
N LEU A 215 -21.42 -6.99 4.80
CA LEU A 215 -21.40 -6.43 6.16
C LEU A 215 -22.22 -5.15 6.33
N LYS A 216 -22.87 -4.63 5.28
CA LYS A 216 -23.80 -3.47 5.30
C LYS A 216 -23.18 -2.19 5.90
N ARG A 217 -21.88 -2.04 5.81
CA ARG A 217 -21.14 -0.83 6.19
C ARG A 217 -19.96 -0.60 5.25
N SER A 218 -19.44 0.61 5.22
CA SER A 218 -18.09 0.86 4.70
C SER A 218 -17.05 0.28 5.67
N GLY A 219 -15.89 -0.07 5.14
CA GLY A 219 -14.72 -0.31 5.98
C GLY A 219 -14.07 0.99 6.43
N GLU A 220 -13.09 0.86 7.29
CA GLU A 220 -12.25 1.94 7.81
C GLU A 220 -10.79 1.71 7.41
N PRO A 221 -9.95 2.75 7.35
CA PRO A 221 -8.53 2.61 7.07
C PRO A 221 -7.82 1.61 8.00
N GLN A 222 -8.30 1.47 9.22
CA GLN A 222 -7.82 0.52 10.23
C GLN A 222 -8.05 -0.95 9.81
N ASP A 223 -9.13 -1.26 9.09
CA ASP A 223 -9.39 -2.59 8.55
C ASP A 223 -8.27 -2.98 7.57
N ILE A 224 -7.83 -2.04 6.73
CA ILE A 224 -6.73 -2.24 5.78
C ILE A 224 -5.38 -2.36 6.50
N ALA A 225 -5.11 -1.46 7.44
CA ALA A 225 -3.86 -1.45 8.18
C ALA A 225 -3.69 -2.71 9.04
N GLY A 226 -4.77 -3.23 9.61
CA GLY A 226 -4.79 -4.50 10.33
C GLY A 226 -4.40 -5.68 9.43
N ALA A 227 -4.94 -5.74 8.21
CA ALA A 227 -4.58 -6.78 7.24
C ALA A 227 -3.12 -6.67 6.78
N VAL A 228 -2.61 -5.43 6.58
CA VAL A 228 -1.19 -5.18 6.28
C VAL A 228 -0.32 -5.68 7.42
N LEU A 229 -0.63 -5.31 8.67
CA LEU A 229 0.13 -5.75 9.84
C LEU A 229 0.14 -7.27 9.98
N PHE A 230 -1.01 -7.93 9.82
CA PHE A 230 -1.11 -9.39 9.82
C PHE A 230 -0.15 -10.03 8.80
N LEU A 231 -0.19 -9.57 7.54
CA LEU A 231 0.68 -10.09 6.47
C LEU A 231 2.16 -9.81 6.73
N VAL A 232 2.49 -8.69 7.35
CA VAL A 232 3.87 -8.33 7.69
C VAL A 232 4.39 -9.19 8.84
N ARG A 233 3.62 -9.33 9.93
CA ARG A 233 4.07 -9.83 11.23
C ARG A 233 3.71 -11.28 11.48
N ASP A 234 2.44 -11.65 11.21
CA ASP A 234 1.83 -12.87 11.74
C ASP A 234 1.63 -13.98 10.70
N ALA A 235 1.98 -13.70 9.43
CA ALA A 235 1.74 -14.60 8.30
C ALA A 235 3.03 -15.09 7.61
N PRO A 236 3.96 -15.76 8.31
CA PRO A 236 5.28 -16.12 7.76
C PRO A 236 5.22 -17.13 6.60
N TYR A 237 4.12 -17.87 6.46
CA TYR A 237 3.93 -18.88 5.41
C TYR A 237 2.94 -18.42 4.31
N ILE A 238 2.61 -17.12 4.27
CA ILE A 238 1.76 -16.54 3.22
C ILE A 238 2.61 -15.71 2.25
N THR A 239 2.58 -16.09 0.97
CA THR A 239 3.15 -15.32 -0.13
C THR A 239 2.32 -15.52 -1.41
N GLY A 240 2.28 -14.53 -2.31
CA GLY A 240 1.51 -14.56 -3.54
C GLY A 240 0.00 -14.40 -3.37
N GLN A 241 -0.48 -14.12 -2.15
CA GLN A 241 -1.90 -13.98 -1.86
C GLN A 241 -2.35 -12.52 -1.91
N ILE A 242 -3.62 -12.34 -2.27
CA ILE A 242 -4.30 -11.04 -2.24
C ILE A 242 -5.52 -11.20 -1.35
N ILE A 243 -5.49 -10.55 -0.19
CA ILE A 243 -6.56 -10.62 0.78
C ILE A 243 -7.55 -9.47 0.51
N ALA A 244 -8.79 -9.82 0.20
CA ALA A 244 -9.86 -8.84 0.10
C ALA A 244 -10.29 -8.37 1.50
N VAL A 245 -10.28 -7.05 1.70
CA VAL A 245 -10.76 -6.37 2.91
C VAL A 245 -11.86 -5.41 2.46
N ASP A 246 -13.02 -5.97 2.18
CA ASP A 246 -14.07 -5.31 1.41
C ASP A 246 -15.48 -5.50 1.99
N GLY A 247 -15.60 -6.10 3.16
CA GLY A 247 -16.87 -6.40 3.79
C GLY A 247 -17.74 -7.38 2.99
N GLY A 248 -17.12 -8.21 2.12
CA GLY A 248 -17.81 -9.15 1.24
C GLY A 248 -18.39 -8.52 -0.03
N ARG A 249 -17.95 -7.31 -0.39
CA ARG A 249 -18.43 -6.63 -1.61
C ARG A 249 -18.08 -7.40 -2.89
N SER A 250 -16.91 -8.03 -2.94
CA SER A 250 -16.45 -8.76 -4.13
C SER A 250 -17.13 -10.12 -4.31
N VAL A 251 -17.78 -10.68 -3.28
CA VAL A 251 -18.52 -11.96 -3.35
C VAL A 251 -20.05 -11.77 -3.45
N GLY A 252 -20.55 -10.54 -3.20
CA GLY A 252 -21.94 -10.17 -3.44
C GLY A 252 -22.18 -9.79 -4.91
N TRP A 253 -23.44 -9.90 -5.35
CA TRP A 253 -23.92 -9.57 -6.71
C TRP A 253 -24.93 -8.45 -6.67
#